data_ae43212c5120a308724c8cd903aba944
#
_entry.id   ae43212c5120a308724c8cd903aba944
#
_cell.length_a   1.000
_cell.length_b   1.000
_cell.length_c   1.000
_cell.angle_alpha   90.00
_cell.angle_beta   90.00
_cell.angle_gamma   90.00
#
_symmetry.space_group_name_H-M   'P 1'
#
loop_
_entity.id
_entity.type
_entity.pdbx_description
1 polymer ?
#
loop_
_entity_poly.entity_id
_entity_poly.type
_entity_poly.pdbx_seq_one_letter_code
_entity_poly.pdbx_strand_id
1 'polypeptide(L)'
;MIRKYRYLLTAAAAVGAAGLLTFAARNDFGLGRNMEIAVNMMRELSLNYVDPVDPDRLMEGAAAGMVSDLDPYTEYIPSSGMQDFELLTTGKYDGIGALIRQKDDYVRIAQPYQGSPADKAGLKIGDKILSIDGKDAKGFTTELVSSRLKGEPGSKVKVTVEHLDGTQQTAAIRRERIAIPGVPYAGWVADGIGFIRHSDFTEGCYEEMRAAIERLRTEKPLKGLVLDYRSNGGGIMQEAVKILGMFVPKGTEVVSTKGRSEDSKQVFRTDTEPILADLPLTVLINGSSASAAEIVAGALQDLDRAVLIGQRSFGKGLVQSPRPLGYNAMLKLTTAKYYIPSGRCIQAIDYSHSQEGSVRAVPDSLISEFTTRAGRKVYDGGGVMPDIATDPEYISRFALTLYALGFIEDFGDEYTRRNPGRQIDIRTFSITDKDYADFAEFMQDKKVPYESDTRRALKALKKAAEDDRFADLKNKFEQVEAELKDDTQTNLETYRTQVVETINNDIVMRHGYQAGVIEHSLSGDKEVKKAVEVLGDPAEYARITREQDTKRK
;
A
#
# COMPACT_ATOMS: atom_id res chain seq x y z
N MET A 1 -5.47 -69.19 20.27
CA MET A 1 -5.21 -67.77 20.68
C MET A 1 -5.27 -66.78 19.51
N ILE A 2 -4.76 -67.07 18.35
CA ILE A 2 -4.66 -66.15 17.16
C ILE A 2 -6.04 -65.72 16.61
N ARG A 3 -7.10 -66.56 16.69
CA ARG A 3 -8.44 -66.25 16.15
C ARG A 3 -9.19 -65.18 16.96
N LYS A 4 -8.99 -65.10 18.28
CA LYS A 4 -9.60 -64.08 19.15
C LYS A 4 -8.98 -62.68 18.92
N TYR A 5 -7.69 -62.60 18.63
CA TYR A 5 -7.04 -61.28 18.31
C TYR A 5 -7.47 -60.69 16.95
N ARG A 6 -7.79 -61.54 15.98
CA ARG A 6 -8.31 -61.06 14.68
C ARG A 6 -9.70 -60.45 14.83
N TYR A 7 -10.58 -61.00 15.67
CA TYR A 7 -11.90 -60.39 15.91
C TYR A 7 -11.83 -59.09 16.73
N LEU A 8 -10.88 -58.98 17.64
CA LEU A 8 -10.64 -57.73 18.38
C LEU A 8 -10.07 -56.63 17.47
N LEU A 9 -9.17 -56.93 16.57
CA LEU A 9 -8.62 -55.96 15.59
C LEU A 9 -9.68 -55.55 14.56
N THR A 10 -10.53 -56.43 14.08
CA THR A 10 -11.63 -56.07 13.18
C THR A 10 -12.69 -55.23 13.86
N ALA A 11 -13.04 -55.52 15.13
CA ALA A 11 -13.93 -54.71 15.92
C ALA A 11 -13.38 -53.31 16.22
N ALA A 12 -12.12 -53.19 16.56
CA ALA A 12 -11.44 -51.90 16.77
C ALA A 12 -11.38 -51.07 15.49
N ALA A 13 -11.06 -51.71 14.34
CA ALA A 13 -11.08 -51.03 13.04
C ALA A 13 -12.50 -50.59 12.63
N ALA A 14 -13.53 -51.38 12.91
CA ALA A 14 -14.94 -51.01 12.63
C ALA A 14 -15.42 -49.84 13.52
N VAL A 15 -15.02 -49.84 14.81
CA VAL A 15 -15.33 -48.71 15.72
C VAL A 15 -14.58 -47.45 15.33
N GLY A 16 -13.30 -47.55 14.89
CA GLY A 16 -12.53 -46.42 14.37
C GLY A 16 -13.11 -45.86 13.09
N ALA A 17 -13.53 -46.71 12.14
CA ALA A 17 -14.17 -46.28 10.90
C ALA A 17 -15.56 -45.67 11.16
N ALA A 18 -16.38 -46.23 12.08
CA ALA A 18 -17.65 -45.66 12.50
C ALA A 18 -17.47 -44.28 13.20
N GLY A 19 -16.41 -44.12 14.01
CA GLY A 19 -16.06 -42.85 14.66
C GLY A 19 -15.66 -41.76 13.66
N LEU A 20 -14.90 -42.11 12.63
CA LEU A 20 -14.52 -41.18 11.55
C LEU A 20 -15.71 -40.79 10.68
N LEU A 21 -16.59 -41.74 10.34
CA LEU A 21 -17.81 -41.47 9.58
C LEU A 21 -18.82 -40.62 10.37
N THR A 22 -18.93 -40.80 11.69
CA THR A 22 -19.80 -39.96 12.52
C THR A 22 -19.27 -38.55 12.75
N PHE A 23 -17.93 -38.38 12.77
CA PHE A 23 -17.31 -37.05 12.87
C PHE A 23 -17.47 -36.24 11.58
N ALA A 24 -17.25 -36.87 10.41
CA ALA A 24 -17.49 -36.26 9.10
C ALA A 24 -18.98 -35.92 8.92
N ALA A 25 -19.90 -36.87 9.22
CA ALA A 25 -21.35 -36.67 9.11
C ALA A 25 -21.88 -35.57 10.07
N ARG A 26 -21.29 -35.37 11.24
CA ARG A 26 -21.71 -34.32 12.18
C ARG A 26 -21.35 -32.92 11.65
N ASN A 27 -20.19 -32.74 11.03
CA ASN A 27 -19.81 -31.46 10.43
C ASN A 27 -20.65 -31.12 9.19
N ASP A 28 -20.94 -32.13 8.34
CA ASP A 28 -21.79 -31.93 7.15
C ASP A 28 -23.25 -31.62 7.54
N PHE A 29 -23.77 -32.27 8.58
CA PHE A 29 -25.10 -31.98 9.08
C PHE A 29 -25.23 -30.57 9.66
N GLY A 30 -24.20 -30.09 10.38
CA GLY A 30 -24.14 -28.73 10.92
C GLY A 30 -24.14 -27.68 9.82
N LEU A 31 -23.32 -27.90 8.78
CA LEU A 31 -23.23 -27.00 7.62
C LEU A 31 -24.57 -26.97 6.86
N GLY A 32 -25.17 -28.14 6.53
CA GLY A 32 -26.44 -28.23 5.80
C GLY A 32 -27.58 -27.53 6.53
N ARG A 33 -27.71 -27.74 7.84
CA ARG A 33 -28.73 -27.06 8.68
C ARG A 33 -28.55 -25.56 8.67
N ASN A 34 -27.31 -25.06 8.81
CA ASN A 34 -27.04 -23.62 8.84
C ASN A 34 -27.29 -22.96 7.48
N MET A 35 -26.99 -23.64 6.39
CA MET A 35 -27.32 -23.17 5.03
C MET A 35 -28.84 -23.05 4.84
N GLU A 36 -29.62 -24.05 5.29
CA GLU A 36 -31.10 -24.01 5.22
C GLU A 36 -31.65 -22.83 6.04
N ILE A 37 -31.13 -22.59 7.24
CA ILE A 37 -31.51 -21.45 8.08
C ILE A 37 -31.22 -20.15 7.38
N ALA A 38 -30.03 -19.99 6.81
CA ALA A 38 -29.61 -18.78 6.10
C ALA A 38 -30.51 -18.48 4.88
N VAL A 39 -30.79 -19.49 4.06
CA VAL A 39 -31.70 -19.35 2.91
C VAL A 39 -33.12 -18.99 3.36
N ASN A 40 -33.65 -19.65 4.39
CA ASN A 40 -34.98 -19.33 4.92
C ASN A 40 -35.04 -17.92 5.49
N MET A 41 -34.00 -17.47 6.21
CA MET A 41 -33.91 -16.10 6.75
C MET A 41 -33.90 -15.07 5.63
N MET A 42 -33.07 -15.25 4.58
CA MET A 42 -33.05 -14.36 3.44
C MET A 42 -34.42 -14.29 2.73
N ARG A 43 -35.09 -15.46 2.57
CA ARG A 43 -36.41 -15.51 1.98
C ARG A 43 -37.45 -14.76 2.82
N GLU A 44 -37.48 -14.98 4.13
CA GLU A 44 -38.43 -14.31 5.02
C GLU A 44 -38.24 -12.80 5.04
N LEU A 45 -36.98 -12.34 5.10
CA LEU A 45 -36.64 -10.91 5.03
C LEU A 45 -37.08 -10.29 3.70
N SER A 46 -36.81 -10.96 2.58
CA SER A 46 -37.17 -10.45 1.25
C SER A 46 -38.68 -10.41 0.99
N LEU A 47 -39.47 -11.32 1.61
CA LEU A 47 -40.91 -11.43 1.36
C LEU A 47 -41.77 -10.70 2.39
N ASN A 48 -41.33 -10.64 3.64
CA ASN A 48 -42.18 -10.27 4.76
C ASN A 48 -41.70 -9.06 5.57
N TYR A 49 -40.50 -8.53 5.29
CA TYR A 49 -40.06 -7.30 5.95
C TYR A 49 -40.93 -6.11 5.52
N VAL A 50 -41.20 -5.17 6.45
CA VAL A 50 -42.13 -4.08 6.26
C VAL A 50 -41.77 -3.14 5.08
N ASP A 51 -40.49 -2.93 4.84
CA ASP A 51 -39.99 -2.13 3.72
C ASP A 51 -39.33 -3.01 2.65
N PRO A 52 -39.30 -2.60 1.37
CA PRO A 52 -38.58 -3.33 0.35
C PRO A 52 -37.11 -3.54 0.70
N VAL A 53 -36.62 -4.77 0.61
CA VAL A 53 -35.24 -5.14 0.91
C VAL A 53 -34.54 -5.52 -0.39
N ASP A 54 -33.33 -5.00 -0.56
CA ASP A 54 -32.42 -5.37 -1.64
C ASP A 54 -31.69 -6.68 -1.28
N PRO A 55 -31.92 -7.78 -2.02
CA PRO A 55 -31.27 -9.05 -1.74
C PRO A 55 -29.74 -9.02 -1.85
N ASP A 56 -29.18 -8.18 -2.74
CA ASP A 56 -27.73 -8.08 -2.92
C ASP A 56 -27.08 -7.43 -1.70
N ARG A 57 -27.68 -6.37 -1.16
CA ARG A 57 -27.25 -5.74 0.10
C ARG A 57 -27.38 -6.68 1.31
N LEU A 58 -28.43 -7.52 1.35
CA LEU A 58 -28.55 -8.56 2.38
C LEU A 58 -27.40 -9.56 2.30
N MET A 59 -27.07 -10.01 1.08
CA MET A 59 -25.97 -10.94 0.87
C MET A 59 -24.62 -10.33 1.24
N GLU A 60 -24.37 -9.08 0.87
CA GLU A 60 -23.16 -8.35 1.25
C GLU A 60 -23.02 -8.24 2.78
N GLY A 61 -24.09 -7.87 3.49
CA GLY A 61 -24.12 -7.81 4.95
C GLY A 61 -23.90 -9.17 5.61
N ALA A 62 -24.54 -10.23 5.09
CA ALA A 62 -24.35 -11.59 5.58
C ALA A 62 -22.92 -12.08 5.36
N ALA A 63 -22.34 -11.85 4.18
CA ALA A 63 -20.97 -12.22 3.86
C ALA A 63 -19.96 -11.48 4.73
N ALA A 64 -20.15 -10.17 4.94
CA ALA A 64 -19.32 -9.39 5.85
C ALA A 64 -19.34 -9.96 7.28
N GLY A 65 -20.55 -10.33 7.79
CA GLY A 65 -20.68 -10.99 9.10
C GLY A 65 -19.99 -12.35 9.17
N MET A 66 -20.02 -13.14 8.10
CA MET A 66 -19.37 -14.46 8.08
C MET A 66 -17.84 -14.39 8.17
N VAL A 67 -17.22 -13.31 7.69
CA VAL A 67 -15.77 -13.17 7.66
C VAL A 67 -15.20 -12.27 8.76
N SER A 68 -16.04 -11.54 9.50
CA SER A 68 -15.65 -10.51 10.48
C SER A 68 -14.68 -10.98 11.56
N ASP A 69 -14.81 -12.24 11.99
CA ASP A 69 -14.02 -12.82 13.08
C ASP A 69 -12.79 -13.59 12.59
N LEU A 70 -12.47 -13.57 11.28
CA LEU A 70 -11.36 -14.32 10.73
C LEU A 70 -10.09 -13.48 10.73
N ASP A 71 -9.90 -12.66 9.72
CA ASP A 71 -8.79 -11.73 9.54
C ASP A 71 -9.24 -10.58 8.61
N PRO A 72 -8.57 -9.42 8.61
CA PRO A 72 -9.02 -8.27 7.80
C PRO A 72 -8.75 -8.41 6.29
N TYR A 73 -8.15 -9.50 5.85
CA TYR A 73 -7.80 -9.73 4.45
C TYR A 73 -8.73 -10.74 3.77
N THR A 74 -9.48 -11.53 4.56
CA THR A 74 -10.53 -12.41 4.05
C THR A 74 -11.78 -11.58 3.79
N GLU A 75 -12.18 -11.47 2.52
CA GLU A 75 -13.15 -10.50 2.05
C GLU A 75 -14.07 -11.08 0.97
N TYR A 76 -15.36 -10.81 1.08
CA TYR A 76 -16.32 -11.05 0.00
C TYR A 76 -16.30 -9.88 -0.97
N ILE A 77 -16.13 -10.18 -2.25
CA ILE A 77 -16.11 -9.19 -3.34
C ILE A 77 -17.36 -9.43 -4.19
N PRO A 78 -18.36 -8.54 -4.13
CA PRO A 78 -19.54 -8.62 -4.96
C PRO A 78 -19.21 -8.33 -6.44
N SER A 79 -20.12 -8.65 -7.34
CA SER A 79 -19.98 -8.38 -8.77
C SER A 79 -19.68 -6.90 -9.07
N SER A 80 -20.23 -5.98 -8.30
CA SER A 80 -20.00 -4.54 -8.37
C SER A 80 -18.55 -4.14 -8.03
N GLY A 81 -17.88 -4.88 -7.15
CA GLY A 81 -16.49 -4.64 -6.70
C GLY A 81 -15.41 -5.30 -7.57
N MET A 82 -15.79 -6.12 -8.56
CA MET A 82 -14.84 -6.89 -9.35
C MET A 82 -13.89 -6.04 -10.20
N GLN A 83 -14.33 -4.89 -10.69
CA GLN A 83 -13.46 -3.98 -11.45
C GLN A 83 -12.34 -3.38 -10.59
N ASP A 84 -12.65 -3.03 -9.35
CA ASP A 84 -11.67 -2.50 -8.42
C ASP A 84 -10.70 -3.60 -7.96
N PHE A 85 -11.21 -4.81 -7.75
CA PHE A 85 -10.36 -5.98 -7.48
C PHE A 85 -9.42 -6.31 -8.66
N GLU A 86 -9.90 -6.23 -9.89
CA GLU A 86 -9.08 -6.40 -11.09
C GLU A 86 -8.00 -5.31 -11.17
N LEU A 87 -8.36 -4.05 -10.92
CA LEU A 87 -7.39 -2.94 -10.88
C LEU A 87 -6.31 -3.16 -9.83
N LEU A 88 -6.68 -3.55 -8.61
CA LEU A 88 -5.73 -3.80 -7.51
C LEU A 88 -4.78 -4.98 -7.78
N THR A 89 -5.23 -5.98 -8.54
CA THR A 89 -4.43 -7.18 -8.82
C THR A 89 -3.61 -7.04 -10.10
N THR A 90 -4.21 -6.51 -11.16
CA THR A 90 -3.54 -6.42 -12.47
C THR A 90 -2.86 -5.07 -12.71
N GLY A 91 -3.20 -4.04 -11.94
CA GLY A 91 -2.79 -2.65 -12.22
C GLY A 91 -3.45 -2.08 -13.48
N LYS A 92 -4.49 -2.73 -14.03
CA LYS A 92 -5.07 -2.38 -15.32
C LYS A 92 -6.56 -2.06 -15.20
N TYR A 93 -7.03 -1.08 -15.95
CA TYR A 93 -8.45 -0.78 -16.11
C TYR A 93 -8.74 -0.17 -17.48
N ASP A 94 -9.98 -0.23 -17.91
CA ASP A 94 -10.38 0.29 -19.22
C ASP A 94 -10.99 1.69 -19.07
N GLY A 95 -10.38 2.69 -19.71
CA GLY A 95 -10.81 4.09 -19.56
C GLY A 95 -9.94 5.11 -20.28
N ILE A 96 -9.90 6.34 -19.77
CA ILE A 96 -9.13 7.43 -20.36
C ILE A 96 -7.75 7.65 -19.74
N GLY A 97 -7.46 7.07 -18.57
CA GLY A 97 -6.15 7.19 -17.92
C GLY A 97 -5.97 8.50 -17.16
N ALA A 98 -6.86 8.81 -16.22
CA ALA A 98 -6.73 9.94 -15.32
C ALA A 98 -7.29 9.63 -13.93
N LEU A 99 -6.65 10.14 -12.90
CA LEU A 99 -7.22 10.29 -11.57
C LEU A 99 -8.14 11.52 -11.56
N ILE A 100 -9.26 11.40 -10.87
CA ILE A 100 -10.26 12.46 -10.74
C ILE A 100 -10.59 12.70 -9.27
N ARG A 101 -11.01 13.93 -8.95
CA ARG A 101 -11.36 14.34 -7.60
C ARG A 101 -12.57 15.28 -7.60
N GLN A 102 -13.43 15.13 -6.59
CA GLN A 102 -14.52 16.08 -6.35
C GLN A 102 -13.96 17.40 -5.84
N LYS A 103 -14.42 18.50 -6.44
CA LYS A 103 -14.19 19.86 -5.93
C LYS A 103 -15.41 20.72 -6.22
N ASP A 104 -16.03 21.25 -5.18
CA ASP A 104 -17.29 21.97 -5.24
C ASP A 104 -18.36 21.14 -5.98
N ASP A 105 -19.07 21.77 -6.91
CA ASP A 105 -20.13 21.14 -7.71
C ASP A 105 -19.62 20.29 -8.89
N TYR A 106 -18.28 20.17 -9.09
CA TYR A 106 -17.71 19.49 -10.24
C TYR A 106 -16.61 18.53 -9.86
N VAL A 107 -16.42 17.53 -10.71
CA VAL A 107 -15.22 16.67 -10.66
C VAL A 107 -14.12 17.30 -11.51
N ARG A 108 -12.89 17.25 -11.03
CA ARG A 108 -11.69 17.74 -11.73
C ARG A 108 -10.73 16.61 -12.04
N ILE A 109 -9.89 16.83 -13.05
CA ILE A 109 -8.72 16.00 -13.33
C ILE A 109 -7.69 16.25 -12.23
N ALA A 110 -7.48 15.27 -11.36
CA ALA A 110 -6.44 15.35 -10.33
C ALA A 110 -5.05 15.02 -10.91
N GLN A 111 -4.99 14.01 -11.80
CA GLN A 111 -3.76 13.65 -12.48
C GLN A 111 -4.06 12.83 -13.75
N PRO A 112 -3.71 13.29 -14.96
CA PRO A 112 -3.63 12.40 -16.12
C PRO A 112 -2.39 11.51 -16.00
N TYR A 113 -2.48 10.23 -16.36
CA TYR A 113 -1.29 9.38 -16.43
C TYR A 113 -0.49 9.71 -17.67
N GLN A 114 0.83 9.81 -17.53
CA GLN A 114 1.73 10.13 -18.63
C GLN A 114 1.51 9.18 -19.82
N GLY A 115 1.33 9.72 -21.01
CA GLY A 115 1.10 8.98 -22.24
C GLY A 115 -0.27 8.32 -22.37
N SER A 116 -1.18 8.53 -21.41
CA SER A 116 -2.56 8.03 -21.46
C SER A 116 -3.42 8.75 -22.53
N PRO A 117 -4.60 8.23 -22.87
CA PRO A 117 -5.54 8.94 -23.73
C PRO A 117 -5.94 10.33 -23.22
N ALA A 118 -6.09 10.50 -21.91
CA ALA A 118 -6.38 11.79 -21.28
C ALA A 118 -5.22 12.78 -21.48
N ASP A 119 -3.99 12.33 -21.25
CA ASP A 119 -2.78 13.12 -21.44
C ASP A 119 -2.57 13.51 -22.92
N LYS A 120 -2.68 12.54 -23.84
CA LYS A 120 -2.63 12.79 -25.30
C LYS A 120 -3.73 13.72 -25.81
N ALA A 121 -4.87 13.74 -25.12
CA ALA A 121 -5.96 14.67 -25.42
C ALA A 121 -5.72 16.08 -24.85
N GLY A 122 -4.63 16.32 -24.10
CA GLY A 122 -4.28 17.60 -23.52
C GLY A 122 -5.00 17.94 -22.23
N LEU A 123 -5.61 16.95 -21.56
CA LEU A 123 -6.18 17.17 -20.22
C LEU A 123 -5.06 17.38 -19.20
N LYS A 124 -5.26 18.32 -18.29
CA LYS A 124 -4.25 18.74 -17.30
C LYS A 124 -4.77 18.65 -15.88
N ILE A 125 -3.87 18.66 -14.91
CA ILE A 125 -4.20 18.78 -13.49
C ILE A 125 -4.98 20.10 -13.28
N GLY A 126 -6.08 20.02 -12.53
CA GLY A 126 -6.95 21.15 -12.23
C GLY A 126 -8.09 21.34 -13.23
N ASP A 127 -8.07 20.68 -14.40
CA ASP A 127 -9.14 20.79 -15.39
C ASP A 127 -10.48 20.36 -14.81
N LYS A 128 -11.49 21.23 -14.97
CA LYS A 128 -12.86 21.03 -14.49
C LYS A 128 -13.68 20.33 -15.55
N ILE A 129 -14.24 19.17 -15.25
CA ILE A 129 -15.08 18.42 -16.20
C ILE A 129 -16.46 19.06 -16.27
N LEU A 130 -16.75 19.73 -17.37
CA LEU A 130 -18.04 20.43 -17.58
C LEU A 130 -19.13 19.49 -18.12
N SER A 131 -18.79 18.61 -19.05
CA SER A 131 -19.75 17.65 -19.61
C SER A 131 -19.10 16.37 -20.09
N ILE A 132 -19.88 15.28 -20.09
CA ILE A 132 -19.49 13.96 -20.61
C ILE A 132 -20.60 13.51 -21.57
N ASP A 133 -20.23 13.21 -22.83
CA ASP A 133 -21.15 12.84 -23.91
C ASP A 133 -22.35 13.82 -24.04
N GLY A 134 -22.06 15.11 -23.88
CA GLY A 134 -23.04 16.20 -23.99
C GLY A 134 -23.96 16.35 -22.77
N LYS A 135 -23.80 15.57 -21.72
CA LYS A 135 -24.53 15.72 -20.45
C LYS A 135 -23.72 16.61 -19.52
N ASP A 136 -24.35 17.64 -18.97
CA ASP A 136 -23.76 18.50 -17.95
C ASP A 136 -23.32 17.65 -16.75
N ALA A 137 -22.07 17.85 -16.31
CA ALA A 137 -21.48 17.12 -15.20
C ALA A 137 -21.60 17.85 -13.84
N LYS A 138 -22.31 18.98 -13.80
CA LYS A 138 -22.56 19.70 -12.55
C LYS A 138 -23.31 18.80 -11.55
N GLY A 139 -22.78 18.69 -10.34
CA GLY A 139 -23.36 17.86 -9.28
C GLY A 139 -23.13 16.35 -9.45
N PHE A 140 -22.38 15.91 -10.46
CA PHE A 140 -21.99 14.50 -10.55
C PHE A 140 -20.97 14.15 -9.45
N THR A 141 -21.12 12.94 -8.89
CA THR A 141 -20.12 12.38 -7.96
C THR A 141 -18.94 11.80 -8.74
N THR A 142 -17.81 11.59 -8.06
CA THR A 142 -16.62 10.91 -8.63
C THR A 142 -16.95 9.54 -9.20
N GLU A 143 -17.81 8.76 -8.54
CA GLU A 143 -18.24 7.43 -8.98
C GLU A 143 -19.00 7.52 -10.31
N LEU A 144 -19.93 8.48 -10.43
CA LEU A 144 -20.71 8.66 -11.65
C LEU A 144 -19.82 9.15 -12.81
N VAL A 145 -18.90 10.08 -12.56
CA VAL A 145 -17.93 10.53 -13.56
C VAL A 145 -17.02 9.38 -13.96
N SER A 146 -16.45 8.65 -12.99
CA SER A 146 -15.60 7.50 -13.24
C SER A 146 -16.29 6.44 -14.11
N SER A 147 -17.53 6.07 -13.78
CA SER A 147 -18.30 5.08 -14.55
C SER A 147 -18.56 5.52 -16.00
N ARG A 148 -18.65 6.83 -16.28
CA ARG A 148 -18.83 7.36 -17.64
C ARG A 148 -17.53 7.49 -18.41
N LEU A 149 -16.39 7.71 -17.73
CA LEU A 149 -15.07 7.79 -18.33
C LEU A 149 -14.48 6.40 -18.60
N LYS A 150 -14.82 5.41 -17.78
CA LYS A 150 -14.53 3.98 -18.03
C LYS A 150 -15.39 3.45 -19.17
N GLY A 151 -15.01 2.31 -19.76
CA GLY A 151 -15.76 1.60 -20.80
C GLY A 151 -14.87 0.81 -21.73
N GLU A 152 -15.46 0.07 -22.67
CA GLU A 152 -14.74 -0.85 -23.56
C GLU A 152 -13.59 -0.17 -24.30
N PRO A 153 -12.40 -0.80 -24.35
CA PRO A 153 -11.26 -0.32 -25.13
C PRO A 153 -11.64 -0.12 -26.61
N GLY A 154 -11.21 1.02 -27.15
CA GLY A 154 -11.54 1.40 -28.53
C GLY A 154 -12.82 2.24 -28.67
N SER A 155 -13.72 2.20 -27.70
CA SER A 155 -14.89 3.11 -27.66
C SER A 155 -14.46 4.57 -27.41
N LYS A 156 -15.30 5.52 -27.76
CA LYS A 156 -14.99 6.95 -27.57
C LYS A 156 -15.91 7.56 -26.52
N VAL A 157 -15.36 8.50 -25.74
CA VAL A 157 -16.11 9.39 -24.86
C VAL A 157 -15.79 10.83 -25.23
N LYS A 158 -16.80 11.68 -25.27
CA LYS A 158 -16.64 13.11 -25.52
C LYS A 158 -16.64 13.85 -24.20
N VAL A 159 -15.51 14.47 -23.85
CA VAL A 159 -15.34 15.20 -22.59
C VAL A 159 -15.11 16.67 -22.89
N THR A 160 -15.88 17.55 -22.24
CA THR A 160 -15.63 18.98 -22.26
C THR A 160 -15.06 19.39 -20.91
N VAL A 161 -13.92 20.07 -20.93
CA VAL A 161 -13.25 20.58 -19.73
C VAL A 161 -13.08 22.09 -19.82
N GLU A 162 -12.94 22.72 -18.65
CA GLU A 162 -12.48 24.08 -18.48
C GLU A 162 -11.10 24.05 -17.84
N HIS A 163 -10.11 24.57 -18.55
CA HIS A 163 -8.74 24.69 -18.07
C HIS A 163 -8.60 25.78 -17.01
N LEU A 164 -7.47 25.81 -16.29
CA LEU A 164 -7.20 26.80 -15.24
C LEU A 164 -7.19 28.26 -15.75
N ASP A 165 -6.92 28.48 -17.02
CA ASP A 165 -6.97 29.80 -17.66
C ASP A 165 -8.39 30.24 -18.10
N GLY A 166 -9.41 29.40 -17.84
CA GLY A 166 -10.79 29.62 -18.21
C GLY A 166 -11.15 29.24 -19.65
N THR A 167 -10.19 28.78 -20.45
CA THR A 167 -10.46 28.25 -21.79
C THR A 167 -11.17 26.92 -21.71
N GLN A 168 -12.10 26.70 -22.66
CA GLN A 168 -12.82 25.42 -22.73
C GLN A 168 -12.32 24.58 -23.89
N GLN A 169 -12.13 23.30 -23.63
CA GLN A 169 -11.75 22.30 -24.63
C GLN A 169 -12.77 21.17 -24.66
N THR A 170 -13.13 20.72 -25.86
CA THR A 170 -13.90 19.49 -26.05
C THR A 170 -13.04 18.47 -26.79
N ALA A 171 -12.78 17.34 -26.16
CA ALA A 171 -12.00 16.24 -26.73
C ALA A 171 -12.84 14.97 -26.88
N ALA A 172 -12.67 14.28 -28.01
CA ALA A 172 -13.20 12.93 -28.23
C ALA A 172 -12.08 11.93 -27.89
N ILE A 173 -12.10 11.40 -26.70
CA ILE A 173 -11.05 10.54 -26.16
C ILE A 173 -11.40 9.10 -26.46
N ARG A 174 -10.45 8.34 -27.05
CA ARG A 174 -10.58 6.91 -27.24
C ARG A 174 -10.19 6.20 -25.97
N ARG A 175 -11.06 5.37 -25.41
CA ARG A 175 -10.73 4.55 -24.24
C ARG A 175 -9.72 3.48 -24.60
N GLU A 176 -8.80 3.24 -23.72
CA GLU A 176 -7.75 2.22 -23.86
C GLU A 176 -7.66 1.39 -22.60
N ARG A 177 -6.98 0.23 -22.66
CA ARG A 177 -6.53 -0.49 -21.49
C ARG A 177 -5.39 0.28 -20.86
N ILE A 178 -5.64 0.90 -19.73
CA ILE A 178 -4.67 1.68 -18.98
C ILE A 178 -3.91 0.73 -18.05
N ALA A 179 -2.58 0.79 -18.08
CA ALA A 179 -1.73 0.11 -17.11
C ALA A 179 -1.09 1.14 -16.17
N ILE A 180 -1.27 0.94 -14.88
CA ILE A 180 -0.58 1.70 -13.84
C ILE A 180 0.73 0.97 -13.57
N PRO A 181 1.91 1.59 -13.77
CA PRO A 181 3.18 0.90 -13.65
C PRO A 181 3.47 0.51 -12.19
N GLY A 182 3.85 -0.73 -11.96
CA GLY A 182 4.38 -1.19 -10.69
C GLY A 182 5.77 -0.60 -10.39
N VAL A 183 6.53 -0.23 -11.45
CA VAL A 183 7.82 0.45 -11.38
C VAL A 183 7.71 1.87 -11.97
N PRO A 184 7.17 2.85 -11.23
CA PRO A 184 6.90 4.19 -11.74
C PRO A 184 8.15 5.03 -12.02
N TYR A 185 9.30 4.65 -11.45
CA TYR A 185 10.55 5.39 -11.64
C TYR A 185 11.79 4.49 -11.55
N ALA A 186 12.74 4.73 -12.43
CA ALA A 186 14.10 4.23 -12.35
C ALA A 186 15.07 5.32 -12.84
N GLY A 187 16.16 5.54 -12.12
CA GLY A 187 17.12 6.59 -12.43
C GLY A 187 18.43 6.44 -11.65
N TRP A 188 19.23 7.50 -11.62
CA TRP A 188 20.54 7.53 -10.98
C TRP A 188 20.51 8.44 -9.76
N VAL A 189 21.03 7.93 -8.62
CA VAL A 189 21.14 8.69 -7.36
C VAL A 189 22.58 9.09 -7.03
N ALA A 190 23.56 8.39 -7.62
CA ALA A 190 24.98 8.76 -7.59
C ALA A 190 25.71 8.17 -8.80
N ASP A 191 27.03 8.44 -8.96
CA ASP A 191 27.80 7.86 -10.05
C ASP A 191 27.87 6.34 -9.96
N GLY A 192 27.27 5.67 -10.94
CA GLY A 192 27.19 4.22 -11.00
C GLY A 192 26.18 3.59 -10.01
N ILE A 193 25.44 4.35 -9.23
CA ILE A 193 24.41 3.83 -8.33
C ILE A 193 23.02 4.12 -8.89
N GLY A 194 22.35 3.05 -9.33
CA GLY A 194 20.98 3.08 -9.82
C GLY A 194 19.97 3.09 -8.67
N PHE A 195 18.79 3.60 -8.94
CA PHE A 195 17.64 3.60 -8.04
C PHE A 195 16.40 3.16 -8.80
N ILE A 196 15.61 2.26 -8.22
CA ILE A 196 14.32 1.81 -8.75
C ILE A 196 13.26 1.91 -7.67
N ARG A 197 12.22 2.70 -7.92
CA ARG A 197 11.00 2.72 -7.11
C ARG A 197 10.09 1.61 -7.60
N HIS A 198 9.71 0.69 -6.71
CA HIS A 198 8.73 -0.36 -6.97
C HIS A 198 7.54 -0.17 -6.03
N SER A 199 6.42 0.28 -6.58
CA SER A 199 5.25 0.68 -5.80
C SER A 199 4.27 -0.45 -5.54
N ASP A 200 4.09 -1.38 -6.50
CA ASP A 200 3.09 -2.43 -6.40
C ASP A 200 3.50 -3.70 -7.18
N PHE A 201 3.16 -4.87 -6.64
CA PHE A 201 3.38 -6.15 -7.31
C PHE A 201 2.17 -6.53 -8.18
N THR A 202 1.90 -5.73 -9.21
CA THR A 202 0.89 -6.00 -10.22
C THR A 202 1.39 -6.98 -11.28
N GLU A 203 0.47 -7.50 -12.09
CA GLU A 203 0.80 -8.39 -13.21
C GLU A 203 1.76 -7.74 -14.21
N GLY A 204 2.94 -8.34 -14.40
CA GLY A 204 3.96 -7.85 -15.33
C GLY A 204 4.98 -6.89 -14.71
N CYS A 205 4.93 -6.60 -13.42
CA CYS A 205 5.92 -5.72 -12.77
C CYS A 205 7.33 -6.31 -12.81
N TYR A 206 7.49 -7.64 -12.94
CA TYR A 206 8.78 -8.28 -13.20
C TYR A 206 9.40 -7.76 -14.50
N GLU A 207 8.63 -7.70 -15.59
CA GLU A 207 9.12 -7.22 -16.90
C GLU A 207 9.46 -5.73 -16.84
N GLU A 208 8.69 -4.93 -16.10
CA GLU A 208 8.99 -3.51 -15.87
C GLU A 208 10.31 -3.34 -15.10
N MET A 209 10.49 -4.09 -14.00
CA MET A 209 11.74 -4.09 -13.22
C MET A 209 12.93 -4.51 -14.07
N ARG A 210 12.79 -5.56 -14.86
CA ARG A 210 13.82 -6.05 -15.78
C ARG A 210 14.19 -5.00 -16.81
N ALA A 211 13.20 -4.39 -17.46
CA ALA A 211 13.43 -3.32 -18.43
C ALA A 211 14.14 -2.10 -17.81
N ALA A 212 13.76 -1.74 -16.58
CA ALA A 212 14.41 -0.66 -15.83
C ALA A 212 15.90 -0.97 -15.55
N ILE A 213 16.20 -2.19 -15.10
CA ILE A 213 17.58 -2.64 -14.87
C ILE A 213 18.38 -2.65 -16.17
N GLU A 214 17.84 -3.20 -17.26
CA GLU A 214 18.52 -3.26 -18.56
C GLU A 214 18.79 -1.87 -19.11
N ARG A 215 17.86 -0.93 -18.96
CA ARG A 215 18.04 0.48 -19.33
C ARG A 215 19.21 1.11 -18.55
N LEU A 216 19.22 1.00 -17.23
CA LEU A 216 20.29 1.54 -16.40
C LEU A 216 21.67 0.96 -16.79
N ARG A 217 21.77 -0.35 -17.05
CA ARG A 217 23.00 -1.00 -17.49
C ARG A 217 23.48 -0.54 -18.87
N THR A 218 22.58 -0.12 -19.74
CA THR A 218 22.90 0.37 -21.08
C THR A 218 23.36 1.81 -21.05
N GLU A 219 22.84 2.64 -20.13
CA GLU A 219 23.18 4.05 -20.01
C GLU A 219 24.62 4.27 -19.51
N LYS A 220 25.05 3.53 -18.48
CA LYS A 220 26.41 3.57 -17.94
C LYS A 220 26.69 2.37 -17.02
N PRO A 221 27.99 2.11 -16.67
CA PRO A 221 28.34 1.02 -15.76
C PRO A 221 27.61 1.12 -14.41
N LEU A 222 26.84 0.08 -14.07
CA LEU A 222 26.11 -0.03 -12.82
C LEU A 222 27.04 -0.66 -11.76
N LYS A 223 27.31 0.05 -10.66
CA LYS A 223 28.19 -0.36 -9.55
C LYS A 223 27.39 -0.79 -8.30
N GLY A 224 26.16 -0.34 -8.17
CA GLY A 224 25.25 -0.65 -7.09
C GLY A 224 23.81 -0.29 -7.46
N LEU A 225 22.83 -0.89 -6.76
CA LEU A 225 21.42 -0.65 -7.01
C LEU A 225 20.66 -0.49 -5.71
N VAL A 226 19.83 0.54 -5.63
CA VAL A 226 18.86 0.80 -4.57
C VAL A 226 17.48 0.37 -5.06
N LEU A 227 16.84 -0.58 -4.37
CA LEU A 227 15.46 -0.97 -4.58
C LEU A 227 14.60 -0.31 -3.50
N ASP A 228 13.66 0.52 -3.87
CA ASP A 228 12.78 1.20 -2.93
C ASP A 228 11.39 0.56 -2.88
N TYR A 229 11.13 -0.15 -1.77
CA TYR A 229 9.85 -0.78 -1.43
C TYR A 229 9.10 -0.02 -0.33
N ARG A 230 9.50 1.17 0.04
CA ARG A 230 8.76 1.97 1.04
C ARG A 230 7.36 2.24 0.53
N SER A 231 6.38 2.05 1.41
CA SER A 231 4.94 2.18 1.10
C SER A 231 4.42 1.26 -0.03
N ASN A 232 5.13 0.16 -0.32
CA ASN A 232 4.67 -0.89 -1.22
C ASN A 232 3.85 -1.91 -0.41
N GLY A 233 2.54 -1.96 -0.65
CA GLY A 233 1.59 -2.86 0.03
C GLY A 233 1.69 -4.33 -0.37
N GLY A 234 2.55 -4.67 -1.33
CA GLY A 234 2.70 -6.02 -1.87
C GLY A 234 1.92 -6.24 -3.16
N GLY A 235 1.32 -7.41 -3.30
CA GLY A 235 0.56 -7.85 -4.47
C GLY A 235 0.83 -9.30 -4.82
N ILE A 236 1.09 -9.60 -6.10
CA ILE A 236 1.23 -10.95 -6.63
C ILE A 236 2.55 -11.59 -6.16
N MET A 237 2.44 -12.65 -5.36
CA MET A 237 3.60 -13.39 -4.82
C MET A 237 4.49 -13.97 -5.93
N GLN A 238 3.90 -14.45 -7.04
CA GLN A 238 4.64 -15.01 -8.17
C GLN A 238 5.56 -13.98 -8.84
N GLU A 239 5.13 -12.72 -8.89
CA GLU A 239 5.97 -11.63 -9.40
C GLU A 239 7.17 -11.38 -8.46
N ALA A 240 6.96 -11.44 -7.15
CA ALA A 240 8.06 -11.34 -6.16
C ALA A 240 9.09 -12.48 -6.35
N VAL A 241 8.63 -13.72 -6.57
CA VAL A 241 9.51 -14.87 -6.85
C VAL A 241 10.33 -14.65 -8.13
N LYS A 242 9.71 -14.16 -9.21
CA LYS A 242 10.41 -13.85 -10.46
C LYS A 242 11.44 -12.73 -10.27
N ILE A 243 11.07 -11.65 -9.55
CA ILE A 243 11.98 -10.52 -9.25
C ILE A 243 13.19 -11.00 -8.45
N LEU A 244 13.01 -11.87 -7.46
CA LEU A 244 14.12 -12.48 -6.72
C LEU A 244 15.06 -13.27 -7.65
N GLY A 245 14.54 -13.91 -8.70
CA GLY A 245 15.34 -14.61 -9.71
C GLY A 245 16.31 -13.71 -10.49
N MET A 246 16.14 -12.38 -10.46
CA MET A 246 17.11 -11.45 -11.06
C MET A 246 18.39 -11.30 -10.22
N PHE A 247 18.34 -11.64 -8.93
CA PHE A 247 19.39 -11.32 -7.95
C PHE A 247 20.03 -12.54 -7.30
N VAL A 248 19.37 -13.70 -7.31
CA VAL A 248 19.87 -14.92 -6.65
C VAL A 248 19.93 -16.09 -7.64
N PRO A 249 20.82 -17.08 -7.43
CA PRO A 249 20.98 -18.21 -8.35
C PRO A 249 19.69 -18.97 -8.60
N LYS A 250 19.55 -19.50 -9.81
CA LYS A 250 18.47 -20.40 -10.18
C LYS A 250 18.36 -21.59 -9.22
N GLY A 251 17.13 -21.97 -8.87
CA GLY A 251 16.83 -23.05 -7.94
C GLY A 251 16.88 -22.66 -6.46
N THR A 252 17.20 -21.39 -6.14
CA THR A 252 17.20 -20.90 -4.77
C THR A 252 15.77 -20.84 -4.22
N GLU A 253 15.55 -21.44 -3.04
CA GLU A 253 14.31 -21.28 -2.28
C GLU A 253 14.20 -19.85 -1.76
N VAL A 254 13.10 -19.18 -2.09
CA VAL A 254 12.91 -17.76 -1.76
C VAL A 254 11.68 -17.52 -0.88
N VAL A 255 10.71 -18.41 -0.93
CA VAL A 255 9.54 -18.40 -0.05
C VAL A 255 8.91 -19.78 -0.02
N SER A 256 8.34 -20.17 1.12
CA SER A 256 7.45 -21.33 1.20
C SER A 256 6.12 -20.93 1.85
N THR A 257 5.06 -21.66 1.53
CA THR A 257 3.73 -21.44 2.13
C THR A 257 3.27 -22.70 2.84
N LYS A 258 2.51 -22.53 3.94
CA LYS A 258 1.90 -23.63 4.69
C LYS A 258 0.46 -23.23 5.03
N GLY A 259 -0.49 -24.01 4.59
CA GLY A 259 -1.90 -23.87 4.90
C GLY A 259 -2.32 -24.68 6.12
N ARG A 260 -3.61 -25.02 6.18
CA ARG A 260 -4.22 -25.70 7.34
C ARG A 260 -3.68 -27.13 7.57
N SER A 261 -3.38 -27.88 6.51
CA SER A 261 -2.84 -29.24 6.60
C SER A 261 -1.32 -29.26 6.41
N GLU A 262 -0.62 -30.23 6.99
CA GLU A 262 0.83 -30.40 6.82
C GLU A 262 1.20 -30.60 5.33
N ASP A 263 0.40 -31.34 4.58
CA ASP A 263 0.62 -31.60 3.15
C ASP A 263 0.40 -30.39 2.25
N SER A 264 -0.08 -29.25 2.80
CA SER A 264 -0.31 -28.00 2.06
C SER A 264 0.97 -27.18 1.85
N LYS A 265 2.11 -27.63 2.37
CA LYS A 265 3.38 -26.91 2.21
C LYS A 265 3.79 -26.86 0.74
N GLN A 266 4.00 -25.65 0.22
CA GLN A 266 4.55 -25.38 -1.10
C GLN A 266 5.84 -24.60 -0.98
N VAL A 267 6.82 -24.91 -1.82
CA VAL A 267 8.13 -24.25 -1.84
C VAL A 267 8.31 -23.60 -3.20
N PHE A 268 8.58 -22.30 -3.20
CA PHE A 268 8.82 -21.52 -4.40
C PHE A 268 10.31 -21.24 -4.55
N ARG A 269 10.82 -21.55 -5.73
CA ARG A 269 12.23 -21.39 -6.09
C ARG A 269 12.37 -20.53 -7.32
N THR A 270 13.48 -19.82 -7.43
CA THR A 270 13.83 -19.10 -8.65
C THR A 270 14.03 -20.05 -9.82
N ASP A 271 13.58 -19.68 -11.00
CA ASP A 271 13.58 -20.50 -12.23
C ASP A 271 14.48 -19.93 -13.35
N THR A 272 15.03 -18.73 -13.15
CA THR A 272 15.91 -18.04 -14.11
C THR A 272 17.32 -17.86 -13.56
N GLU A 273 18.31 -17.72 -14.46
CA GLU A 273 19.64 -17.26 -14.06
C GLU A 273 19.60 -15.78 -13.71
N PRO A 274 20.34 -15.36 -12.67
CA PRO A 274 20.32 -13.98 -12.21
C PRO A 274 21.01 -13.03 -13.21
N ILE A 275 20.40 -11.88 -13.44
CA ILE A 275 21.01 -10.82 -14.29
C ILE A 275 21.95 -9.91 -13.50
N LEU A 276 21.85 -9.90 -12.18
CA LEU A 276 22.64 -9.07 -11.25
C LEU A 276 23.11 -9.90 -10.04
N ALA A 277 23.79 -11.04 -10.26
CA ALA A 277 24.21 -11.96 -9.20
C ALA A 277 25.13 -11.30 -8.15
N ASP A 278 26.10 -10.52 -8.59
CA ASP A 278 27.19 -10.00 -7.73
C ASP A 278 27.08 -8.49 -7.46
N LEU A 279 26.11 -7.80 -8.07
CA LEU A 279 25.97 -6.37 -7.90
C LEU A 279 25.53 -6.03 -6.45
N PRO A 280 26.24 -5.14 -5.72
CA PRO A 280 25.79 -4.69 -4.41
C PRO A 280 24.37 -4.09 -4.45
N LEU A 281 23.51 -4.52 -3.52
CA LEU A 281 22.10 -4.12 -3.42
C LEU A 281 21.80 -3.52 -2.06
N THR A 282 21.04 -2.45 -2.04
CA THR A 282 20.30 -2.00 -0.85
C THR A 282 18.82 -2.02 -1.10
N VAL A 283 18.04 -2.29 -0.07
CA VAL A 283 16.57 -2.31 -0.12
C VAL A 283 16.03 -1.34 0.92
N LEU A 284 15.25 -0.37 0.49
CA LEU A 284 14.56 0.56 1.39
C LEU A 284 13.19 0.02 1.76
N ILE A 285 12.90 -0.03 3.05
CA ILE A 285 11.60 -0.47 3.61
C ILE A 285 11.10 0.48 4.68
N ASN A 286 9.78 0.52 4.89
CA ASN A 286 9.15 1.25 5.99
C ASN A 286 7.95 0.48 6.55
N GLY A 287 7.28 1.04 7.57
CA GLY A 287 6.12 0.43 8.21
C GLY A 287 4.92 0.12 7.31
N SER A 288 4.91 0.61 6.08
CA SER A 288 3.90 0.32 5.05
C SER A 288 4.38 -0.66 3.97
N SER A 289 5.64 -1.13 4.04
CA SER A 289 6.15 -2.22 3.19
C SER A 289 5.54 -3.53 3.65
N ALA A 290 4.72 -4.18 2.82
CA ALA A 290 3.92 -5.33 3.24
C ALA A 290 3.93 -6.50 2.23
N SER A 291 3.64 -7.72 2.71
CA SER A 291 3.34 -8.90 1.88
C SER A 291 4.45 -9.23 0.87
N ALA A 292 4.19 -9.15 -0.46
CA ALA A 292 5.17 -9.44 -1.52
C ALA A 292 6.44 -8.58 -1.41
N ALA A 293 6.33 -7.32 -0.95
CA ALA A 293 7.47 -6.46 -0.67
C ALA A 293 8.34 -7.02 0.46
N GLU A 294 7.70 -7.58 1.50
CA GLU A 294 8.39 -8.24 2.61
C GLU A 294 9.01 -9.57 2.20
N ILE A 295 8.39 -10.30 1.26
CA ILE A 295 8.99 -11.51 0.68
C ILE A 295 10.31 -11.15 -0.02
N VAL A 296 10.31 -10.11 -0.87
CA VAL A 296 11.54 -9.71 -1.58
C VAL A 296 12.59 -9.19 -0.61
N ALA A 297 12.24 -8.24 0.25
CA ALA A 297 13.18 -7.66 1.21
C ALA A 297 13.73 -8.72 2.16
N GLY A 298 12.85 -9.52 2.78
CA GLY A 298 13.25 -10.54 3.74
C GLY A 298 14.03 -11.70 3.11
N ALA A 299 13.69 -12.14 1.90
CA ALA A 299 14.46 -13.17 1.19
C ALA A 299 15.86 -12.66 0.83
N LEU A 300 16.01 -11.42 0.34
CA LEU A 300 17.32 -10.83 0.06
C LEU A 300 18.15 -10.68 1.33
N GLN A 301 17.53 -10.35 2.47
CA GLN A 301 18.21 -10.31 3.77
C GLN A 301 18.64 -11.70 4.23
N ASP A 302 17.75 -12.68 4.24
CA ASP A 302 18.01 -14.03 4.73
C ASP A 302 19.07 -14.76 3.87
N LEU A 303 19.18 -14.40 2.60
CA LEU A 303 20.19 -14.92 1.67
C LEU A 303 21.50 -14.10 1.68
N ASP A 304 21.61 -13.09 2.56
CA ASP A 304 22.73 -12.15 2.67
C ASP A 304 23.08 -11.45 1.35
N ARG A 305 22.05 -11.19 0.53
CA ARG A 305 22.19 -10.66 -0.82
C ARG A 305 22.05 -9.13 -0.88
N ALA A 306 21.39 -8.54 0.10
CA ALA A 306 21.18 -7.08 0.17
C ALA A 306 21.30 -6.58 1.62
N VAL A 307 21.56 -5.29 1.75
CA VAL A 307 21.45 -4.54 3.02
C VAL A 307 20.11 -3.82 3.04
N LEU A 308 19.32 -4.05 4.07
CA LEU A 308 18.02 -3.40 4.29
C LEU A 308 18.21 -2.13 5.12
N ILE A 309 17.59 -1.03 4.67
CA ILE A 309 17.66 0.29 5.33
C ILE A 309 16.26 0.85 5.50
N GLY A 310 16.00 1.49 6.63
CA GLY A 310 14.72 2.16 6.90
C GLY A 310 14.08 1.78 8.21
N GLN A 311 12.79 1.48 8.21
CA GLN A 311 12.04 1.09 9.39
C GLN A 311 11.55 -0.36 9.26
N ARG A 312 11.16 -0.96 10.40
CA ARG A 312 10.49 -2.26 10.43
C ARG A 312 9.30 -2.27 9.48
N SER A 313 9.17 -3.34 8.68
CA SER A 313 8.06 -3.53 7.76
C SER A 313 6.73 -3.82 8.47
N PHE A 314 5.64 -3.90 7.72
CA PHE A 314 4.27 -4.06 8.24
C PHE A 314 4.04 -5.37 8.99
N GLY A 315 4.58 -6.48 8.50
CA GLY A 315 4.39 -7.81 9.11
C GLY A 315 3.15 -8.54 8.62
N LYS A 316 2.88 -8.55 7.30
CA LYS A 316 1.81 -9.33 6.69
C LYS A 316 2.36 -10.64 6.12
N GLY A 317 2.24 -11.72 6.90
CA GLY A 317 2.69 -13.07 6.55
C GLY A 317 1.58 -14.03 6.08
N LEU A 318 0.42 -13.50 5.66
CA LEU A 318 -0.75 -14.26 5.23
C LEU A 318 -0.90 -14.24 3.71
N VAL A 319 -1.24 -15.39 3.13
CA VAL A 319 -1.48 -15.57 1.70
C VAL A 319 -2.99 -15.62 1.43
N GLN A 320 -3.48 -14.71 0.60
CA GLN A 320 -4.84 -14.73 0.11
C GLN A 320 -4.92 -15.43 -1.24
N SER A 321 -5.96 -16.27 -1.40
CA SER A 321 -6.29 -16.93 -2.67
C SER A 321 -7.71 -16.53 -3.08
N PRO A 322 -7.91 -16.02 -4.31
CA PRO A 322 -9.24 -15.74 -4.82
C PRO A 322 -9.99 -17.05 -5.09
N ARG A 323 -11.25 -17.12 -4.68
CA ARG A 323 -12.17 -18.24 -4.84
C ARG A 323 -13.44 -17.77 -5.51
N PRO A 324 -13.70 -18.12 -6.79
CA PRO A 324 -14.96 -17.78 -7.46
C PRO A 324 -16.16 -18.39 -6.75
N LEU A 325 -17.20 -17.59 -6.51
CA LEU A 325 -18.45 -18.00 -5.89
C LEU A 325 -19.62 -18.13 -6.88
N GLY A 326 -19.40 -17.81 -8.14
CA GLY A 326 -20.44 -17.69 -9.16
C GLY A 326 -20.99 -16.26 -9.27
N TYR A 327 -21.82 -16.01 -10.29
CA TYR A 327 -22.45 -14.70 -10.55
C TYR A 327 -21.49 -13.50 -10.50
N ASN A 328 -20.25 -13.71 -10.98
CA ASN A 328 -19.17 -12.72 -10.95
C ASN A 328 -18.81 -12.22 -9.52
N ALA A 329 -19.10 -13.01 -8.48
CA ALA A 329 -18.68 -12.73 -7.12
C ALA A 329 -17.47 -13.58 -6.73
N MET A 330 -16.67 -13.10 -5.79
CA MET A 330 -15.43 -13.76 -5.36
C MET A 330 -15.25 -13.69 -3.84
N LEU A 331 -14.62 -14.73 -3.28
CA LEU A 331 -14.10 -14.72 -1.93
C LEU A 331 -12.58 -14.64 -1.99
N LYS A 332 -11.99 -13.56 -1.51
CA LYS A 332 -10.56 -13.42 -1.27
C LYS A 332 -10.28 -14.03 0.10
N LEU A 333 -9.75 -15.26 0.11
CA LEU A 333 -9.65 -16.10 1.30
C LEU A 333 -8.21 -16.26 1.73
N THR A 334 -7.91 -16.05 3.01
CA THR A 334 -6.62 -16.42 3.62
C THR A 334 -6.51 -17.93 3.69
N THR A 335 -5.55 -18.51 2.95
CA THR A 335 -5.39 -19.95 2.78
C THR A 335 -4.10 -20.50 3.35
N ALA A 336 -3.09 -19.66 3.60
CA ALA A 336 -1.78 -20.08 4.10
C ALA A 336 -1.04 -18.94 4.81
N LYS A 337 -0.02 -19.31 5.58
CA LYS A 337 1.07 -18.42 6.02
C LYS A 337 2.27 -18.63 5.12
N TYR A 338 3.10 -17.60 4.91
CA TYR A 338 4.35 -17.76 4.20
C TYR A 338 5.56 -17.60 5.11
N TYR A 339 6.64 -18.26 4.70
CA TYR A 339 7.92 -18.32 5.39
C TYR A 339 9.03 -17.98 4.41
N ILE A 340 9.93 -17.09 4.80
CA ILE A 340 11.09 -16.67 4.01
C ILE A 340 12.28 -17.60 4.24
N PRO A 341 13.41 -17.48 3.51
CA PRO A 341 14.44 -18.51 3.46
C PRO A 341 15.03 -18.98 4.80
N SER A 342 15.11 -18.14 5.82
CA SER A 342 15.52 -18.53 7.17
C SER A 342 14.52 -19.46 7.87
N GLY A 343 13.32 -19.62 7.34
CA GLY A 343 12.21 -20.37 7.95
C GLY A 343 11.32 -19.53 8.85
N ARG A 344 11.59 -18.24 9.05
CA ARG A 344 10.76 -17.36 9.87
C ARG A 344 9.48 -16.96 9.16
N CYS A 345 8.40 -16.86 9.94
CA CYS A 345 7.14 -16.24 9.53
C CYS A 345 7.13 -14.78 10.01
N ILE A 346 6.98 -13.83 9.10
CA ILE A 346 7.03 -12.41 9.43
C ILE A 346 5.71 -11.84 9.96
N GLN A 347 4.66 -12.66 10.11
CA GLN A 347 3.34 -12.20 10.59
C GLN A 347 3.45 -11.54 11.95
N ALA A 348 3.11 -10.25 12.01
CA ALA A 348 3.22 -9.44 13.23
C ALA A 348 1.99 -9.51 14.14
N ILE A 349 0.84 -9.92 13.60
CA ILE A 349 -0.45 -9.88 14.27
C ILE A 349 -1.06 -11.29 14.28
N ASP A 350 -1.43 -11.76 15.46
CA ASP A 350 -2.14 -13.03 15.62
C ASP A 350 -3.66 -12.79 15.57
N TYR A 351 -4.28 -13.19 14.45
CA TYR A 351 -5.72 -13.14 14.26
C TYR A 351 -6.43 -14.39 14.78
N SER A 352 -5.71 -15.49 15.05
CA SER A 352 -6.30 -16.79 15.43
C SER A 352 -6.90 -16.80 16.82
N HIS A 353 -6.55 -15.84 17.67
CA HIS A 353 -6.97 -15.73 19.06
C HIS A 353 -7.77 -14.45 19.36
N SER A 354 -8.34 -13.79 18.35
CA SER A 354 -9.16 -12.60 18.53
C SER A 354 -10.52 -12.96 19.16
N GLN A 355 -10.51 -13.30 20.45
CA GLN A 355 -11.74 -13.24 21.24
C GLN A 355 -12.01 -11.76 21.56
N GLU A 356 -13.20 -11.28 21.23
CA GLU A 356 -13.69 -9.91 21.49
C GLU A 356 -13.09 -8.78 20.61
N GLY A 357 -12.67 -9.06 19.35
CA GLY A 357 -12.31 -8.00 18.38
C GLY A 357 -11.02 -7.25 18.67
N SER A 358 -10.23 -7.65 19.66
CA SER A 358 -8.92 -7.06 19.93
C SER A 358 -7.81 -7.81 19.22
N VAL A 359 -7.32 -7.25 18.15
CA VAL A 359 -6.12 -7.73 17.42
C VAL A 359 -4.88 -7.40 18.26
N ARG A 360 -4.07 -8.39 18.56
CA ARG A 360 -2.84 -8.20 19.35
C ARG A 360 -1.60 -8.49 18.51
N ALA A 361 -0.54 -7.70 18.73
CA ALA A 361 0.79 -8.04 18.25
C ALA A 361 1.21 -9.41 18.81
N VAL A 362 2.04 -10.14 18.06
CA VAL A 362 2.66 -11.36 18.57
C VAL A 362 3.43 -11.01 19.84
N PRO A 363 3.13 -11.65 20.99
CA PRO A 363 3.83 -11.37 22.23
C PRO A 363 5.35 -11.61 22.11
N ASP A 364 6.18 -10.79 22.74
CA ASP A 364 7.64 -10.93 22.72
C ASP A 364 8.11 -12.33 23.14
N SER A 365 7.37 -12.98 24.04
CA SER A 365 7.66 -14.35 24.49
C SER A 365 7.48 -15.43 23.41
N LEU A 366 6.83 -15.12 22.29
CA LEU A 366 6.60 -16.00 21.14
C LEU A 366 7.49 -15.65 19.94
N ILE A 367 8.31 -14.60 20.05
CA ILE A 367 9.28 -14.23 19.01
C ILE A 367 10.46 -15.20 19.06
N SER A 368 10.74 -15.84 17.92
CA SER A 368 11.83 -16.80 17.77
C SER A 368 13.01 -16.19 17.01
N GLU A 369 14.21 -16.57 17.41
CA GLU A 369 15.44 -16.20 16.73
C GLU A 369 15.73 -17.20 15.59
N PHE A 370 16.06 -16.66 14.42
CA PHE A 370 16.52 -17.39 13.23
C PHE A 370 17.87 -16.84 12.77
N THR A 371 18.47 -17.47 11.78
CA THR A 371 19.73 -17.03 11.22
C THR A 371 19.64 -16.93 9.70
N THR A 372 20.28 -15.91 9.13
CA THR A 372 20.49 -15.79 7.69
C THR A 372 21.47 -16.87 7.21
N ARG A 373 21.71 -16.98 5.91
CA ARG A 373 22.68 -17.93 5.33
C ARG A 373 24.10 -17.73 5.89
N ALA A 374 24.52 -16.47 6.14
CA ALA A 374 25.82 -16.15 6.73
C ALA A 374 25.82 -16.14 8.27
N GLY A 375 24.74 -16.56 8.94
CA GLY A 375 24.67 -16.65 10.40
C GLY A 375 24.25 -15.39 11.13
N ARG A 376 23.81 -14.33 10.44
CA ARG A 376 23.27 -13.11 11.09
C ARG A 376 21.95 -13.41 11.77
N LYS A 377 21.74 -12.86 12.97
CA LYS A 377 20.49 -13.04 13.71
C LYS A 377 19.34 -12.25 13.10
N VAL A 378 18.22 -12.91 12.90
CA VAL A 378 16.96 -12.34 12.44
C VAL A 378 15.80 -12.92 13.26
N TYR A 379 14.65 -12.25 13.28
CA TYR A 379 13.54 -12.60 14.18
C TYR A 379 12.22 -12.70 13.39
N ASP A 380 11.29 -13.50 13.89
CA ASP A 380 9.92 -13.58 13.41
C ASP A 380 8.97 -12.66 14.19
N GLY A 381 7.66 -12.80 13.98
CA GLY A 381 6.61 -12.18 14.80
C GLY A 381 6.47 -10.65 14.73
N GLY A 382 7.20 -9.98 13.82
CA GLY A 382 7.18 -8.53 13.82
C GLY A 382 7.51 -7.85 12.49
N GLY A 383 7.27 -8.52 11.35
CA GLY A 383 7.74 -8.02 10.05
C GLY A 383 9.24 -8.21 9.84
N VAL A 384 9.77 -7.57 8.81
CA VAL A 384 11.21 -7.59 8.48
C VAL A 384 11.88 -6.38 9.14
N MET A 385 12.90 -6.64 9.97
CA MET A 385 13.72 -5.59 10.58
C MET A 385 14.83 -5.18 9.60
N PRO A 386 15.06 -3.87 9.38
CA PRO A 386 16.18 -3.41 8.57
C PRO A 386 17.52 -3.69 9.26
N ASP A 387 18.57 -3.88 8.46
CA ASP A 387 19.95 -4.00 8.95
C ASP A 387 20.49 -2.65 9.48
N ILE A 388 20.02 -1.56 8.87
CA ILE A 388 20.28 -0.18 9.28
C ILE A 388 18.94 0.51 9.54
N ALA A 389 18.62 0.71 10.80
CA ALA A 389 17.41 1.42 11.20
C ALA A 389 17.57 2.94 11.02
N THR A 390 16.53 3.59 10.53
CA THR A 390 16.40 5.04 10.42
C THR A 390 15.16 5.51 11.14
N ASP A 391 15.16 6.75 11.61
CA ASP A 391 13.95 7.35 12.16
C ASP A 391 12.94 7.62 11.05
N PRO A 392 11.65 7.30 11.28
CA PRO A 392 10.61 7.59 10.30
C PRO A 392 10.56 9.09 10.01
N GLU A 393 10.29 9.41 8.76
CA GLU A 393 10.08 10.81 8.37
C GLU A 393 8.76 11.30 8.95
N TYR A 394 8.83 12.34 9.76
CA TYR A 394 7.65 12.91 10.38
C TYR A 394 7.02 13.95 9.45
N ILE A 395 5.83 13.66 8.96
CA ILE A 395 5.00 14.66 8.27
C ILE A 395 4.00 15.19 9.28
N SER A 396 3.98 16.51 9.49
CA SER A 396 3.05 17.13 10.43
C SER A 396 1.60 16.88 10.01
N ARG A 397 0.75 16.62 11.00
CA ARG A 397 -0.70 16.53 10.76
C ARG A 397 -1.26 17.81 10.14
N PHE A 398 -0.64 18.95 10.41
CA PHE A 398 -1.01 20.22 9.80
C PHE A 398 -0.79 20.20 8.29
N ALA A 399 0.42 19.84 7.82
CA ALA A 399 0.70 19.73 6.38
C ALA A 399 -0.21 18.70 5.70
N LEU A 400 -0.43 17.52 6.33
CA LEU A 400 -1.38 16.53 5.85
C LEU A 400 -2.82 17.07 5.77
N THR A 401 -3.24 17.90 6.73
CA THR A 401 -4.57 18.52 6.72
C THR A 401 -4.70 19.50 5.57
N LEU A 402 -3.69 20.34 5.32
CA LEU A 402 -3.69 21.26 4.18
C LEU A 402 -3.81 20.51 2.84
N TYR A 403 -3.07 19.41 2.69
CA TYR A 403 -3.15 18.56 1.51
C TYR A 403 -4.52 17.88 1.37
N ALA A 404 -5.03 17.26 2.44
CA ALA A 404 -6.31 16.56 2.42
C ALA A 404 -7.51 17.47 2.12
N LEU A 405 -7.45 18.73 2.57
CA LEU A 405 -8.46 19.76 2.29
C LEU A 405 -8.28 20.40 0.91
N GLY A 406 -7.22 20.07 0.17
CA GLY A 406 -6.96 20.57 -1.17
C GLY A 406 -6.39 21.99 -1.23
N PHE A 407 -5.99 22.59 -0.12
CA PHE A 407 -5.41 23.95 -0.14
C PHE A 407 -4.07 24.03 -0.87
N ILE A 408 -3.27 22.96 -0.80
CA ILE A 408 -2.01 22.84 -1.54
C ILE A 408 -2.27 22.85 -3.05
N GLU A 409 -3.22 22.04 -3.50
CA GLU A 409 -3.59 21.93 -4.91
C GLU A 409 -4.25 23.22 -5.43
N ASP A 410 -5.08 23.88 -4.61
CA ASP A 410 -5.69 25.16 -4.95
C ASP A 410 -4.63 26.24 -5.18
N PHE A 411 -3.61 26.27 -4.32
CA PHE A 411 -2.48 27.17 -4.52
C PHE A 411 -1.64 26.77 -5.74
N GLY A 412 -1.44 25.48 -5.99
CA GLY A 412 -0.79 24.97 -7.19
C GLY A 412 -1.51 25.35 -8.47
N ASP A 413 -2.86 25.35 -8.47
CA ASP A 413 -3.69 25.85 -9.56
C ASP A 413 -3.43 27.35 -9.79
N GLU A 414 -3.39 28.13 -8.71
CA GLU A 414 -3.14 29.58 -8.79
C GLU A 414 -1.71 29.88 -9.23
N TYR A 415 -0.72 29.15 -8.68
CA TYR A 415 0.68 29.28 -9.08
C TYR A 415 0.87 28.99 -10.58
N THR A 416 0.26 27.93 -11.08
CA THR A 416 0.31 27.55 -12.50
C THR A 416 -0.30 28.62 -13.39
N ARG A 417 -1.43 29.20 -12.98
CA ARG A 417 -2.11 30.27 -13.69
C ARG A 417 -1.29 31.58 -13.73
N ARG A 418 -0.58 31.90 -12.64
CA ARG A 418 0.30 33.09 -12.56
C ARG A 418 1.61 32.90 -13.33
N ASN A 419 2.02 31.65 -13.60
CA ASN A 419 3.30 31.34 -14.26
C ASN A 419 3.09 30.49 -15.54
N PRO A 420 2.34 31.00 -16.55
CA PRO A 420 2.03 30.21 -17.74
C PRO A 420 3.30 29.86 -18.52
N GLY A 421 3.47 28.57 -18.85
CA GLY A 421 4.60 28.09 -19.63
C GLY A 421 5.95 28.05 -18.91
N ARG A 422 6.00 28.30 -17.59
CA ARG A 422 7.24 28.21 -16.81
C ARG A 422 7.81 26.80 -16.91
N GLN A 423 9.08 26.70 -17.28
CA GLN A 423 9.85 25.46 -17.22
C GLN A 423 10.55 25.38 -15.86
N ILE A 424 10.58 24.20 -15.27
CA ILE A 424 11.27 23.92 -14.00
C ILE A 424 12.31 22.82 -14.17
N ASP A 425 13.38 22.90 -13.41
CA ASP A 425 14.27 21.75 -13.20
C ASP A 425 13.69 20.91 -12.07
N ILE A 426 13.20 19.73 -12.41
CA ILE A 426 12.51 18.83 -11.49
C ILE A 426 13.36 18.51 -10.25
N ARG A 427 14.66 18.29 -10.42
CA ARG A 427 15.56 17.86 -9.32
C ARG A 427 15.82 18.95 -8.29
N THR A 428 15.85 20.19 -8.74
CA THR A 428 16.29 21.33 -7.92
C THR A 428 15.18 22.35 -7.65
N PHE A 429 13.98 22.12 -8.18
CA PHE A 429 12.87 23.03 -8.01
C PHE A 429 12.53 23.27 -6.53
N SER A 430 12.36 24.51 -6.15
CA SER A 430 11.74 24.91 -4.91
C SER A 430 11.03 26.25 -5.12
N ILE A 431 9.89 26.41 -4.49
CA ILE A 431 9.22 27.71 -4.39
C ILE A 431 10.12 28.69 -3.65
N THR A 432 10.02 29.98 -4.02
CA THR A 432 10.77 31.06 -3.36
C THR A 432 10.09 31.48 -2.05
N ASP A 433 10.82 32.23 -1.21
CA ASP A 433 10.25 32.84 0.00
C ASP A 433 9.05 33.73 -0.32
N LYS A 434 9.06 34.39 -1.48
CA LYS A 434 7.93 35.19 -1.97
C LYS A 434 6.72 34.31 -2.30
N ASP A 435 6.93 33.19 -3.00
CA ASP A 435 5.84 32.26 -3.33
C ASP A 435 5.22 31.68 -2.04
N TYR A 436 6.05 31.44 -1.00
CA TYR A 436 5.56 31.01 0.30
C TYR A 436 4.78 32.10 1.03
N ALA A 437 5.20 33.36 0.95
CA ALA A 437 4.44 34.49 1.51
C ALA A 437 3.08 34.63 0.79
N ASP A 438 3.05 34.47 -0.54
CA ASP A 438 1.81 34.46 -1.33
C ASP A 438 0.89 33.29 -0.90
N PHE A 439 1.46 32.13 -0.55
CA PHE A 439 0.68 31.02 0.01
C PHE A 439 0.13 31.34 1.41
N ALA A 440 0.93 31.95 2.28
CA ALA A 440 0.48 32.35 3.61
C ALA A 440 -0.65 33.41 3.53
N GLU A 441 -0.58 34.35 2.57
CA GLU A 441 -1.65 35.30 2.26
C GLU A 441 -2.90 34.57 1.75
N PHE A 442 -2.75 33.64 0.81
CA PHE A 442 -3.85 32.80 0.30
C PHE A 442 -4.58 32.05 1.42
N MET A 443 -3.87 31.70 2.50
CA MET A 443 -4.42 30.97 3.65
C MET A 443 -5.09 31.85 4.72
N GLN A 444 -5.01 33.21 4.65
CA GLN A 444 -5.50 34.10 5.70
C GLN A 444 -7.01 33.94 6.00
N ASP A 445 -7.81 33.76 4.96
CA ASP A 445 -9.26 33.61 5.09
C ASP A 445 -9.74 32.17 5.13
N LYS A 446 -8.82 31.19 5.12
CA LYS A 446 -9.13 29.76 5.10
C LYS A 446 -9.25 29.23 6.53
N LYS A 447 -10.33 28.50 6.79
CA LYS A 447 -10.47 27.76 8.05
C LYS A 447 -9.84 26.39 7.92
N VAL A 448 -8.78 26.16 8.66
CA VAL A 448 -8.13 24.85 8.76
C VAL A 448 -8.62 24.17 10.04
N PRO A 449 -9.40 23.08 9.98
CA PRO A 449 -9.87 22.35 11.14
C PRO A 449 -8.74 21.47 11.72
N TYR A 450 -7.69 22.12 12.17
CA TYR A 450 -6.53 21.51 12.76
C TYR A 450 -6.45 21.83 14.24
N GLU A 451 -6.12 20.84 15.02
CA GLU A 451 -5.80 20.97 16.45
C GLU A 451 -4.52 20.15 16.72
N SER A 452 -3.52 20.80 17.32
CA SER A 452 -2.27 20.15 17.64
C SER A 452 -2.44 19.02 18.67
N ASP A 453 -1.53 18.04 18.67
CA ASP A 453 -1.53 16.96 19.66
C ASP A 453 -1.36 17.51 21.08
N THR A 454 -0.57 18.58 21.24
CA THR A 454 -0.38 19.28 22.52
C THR A 454 -1.71 19.86 23.02
N ARG A 455 -2.49 20.51 22.17
CA ARG A 455 -3.81 21.06 22.56
C ARG A 455 -4.79 19.96 22.91
N ARG A 456 -4.81 18.86 22.17
CA ARG A 456 -5.66 17.69 22.48
C ARG A 456 -5.26 17.04 23.80
N ALA A 457 -3.95 16.88 24.05
CA ALA A 457 -3.45 16.33 25.30
C ALA A 457 -3.79 17.25 26.49
N LEU A 458 -3.69 18.58 26.31
CA LEU A 458 -4.08 19.55 27.34
C LEU A 458 -5.58 19.46 27.65
N LYS A 459 -6.45 19.35 26.62
CA LYS A 459 -7.90 19.17 26.84
C LYS A 459 -8.20 17.87 27.58
N ALA A 460 -7.54 16.77 27.21
CA ALA A 460 -7.72 15.49 27.90
C ALA A 460 -7.25 15.58 29.36
N LEU A 461 -6.11 16.23 29.62
CA LEU A 461 -5.58 16.46 30.96
C LEU A 461 -6.48 17.37 31.81
N LYS A 462 -7.03 18.45 31.22
CA LYS A 462 -8.01 19.33 31.89
C LYS A 462 -9.23 18.53 32.33
N LYS A 463 -9.79 17.69 31.43
CA LYS A 463 -10.94 16.85 31.73
C LYS A 463 -10.63 15.84 32.85
N ALA A 464 -9.49 15.15 32.79
CA ALA A 464 -9.08 14.23 33.86
C ALA A 464 -8.91 14.92 35.19
N ALA A 465 -8.30 16.12 35.20
CA ALA A 465 -8.13 16.91 36.43
C ALA A 465 -9.47 17.42 37.02
N GLU A 466 -10.47 17.72 36.19
CA GLU A 466 -11.83 18.05 36.64
C GLU A 466 -12.50 16.82 37.26
N ASP A 467 -12.42 15.66 36.61
CA ASP A 467 -12.99 14.39 37.09
C ASP A 467 -12.35 13.99 38.45
N ASP A 468 -11.04 14.18 38.59
CA ASP A 468 -10.25 13.92 39.84
C ASP A 468 -10.36 15.04 40.88
N ARG A 469 -11.09 16.14 40.60
CA ARG A 469 -11.30 17.31 41.48
C ARG A 469 -10.04 18.11 41.82
N PHE A 470 -9.06 18.20 40.94
CA PHE A 470 -7.87 19.04 41.08
C PHE A 470 -8.14 20.52 40.72
N ALA A 471 -8.99 21.20 41.51
CA ALA A 471 -9.41 22.58 41.26
C ALA A 471 -8.25 23.59 41.13
N ASP A 472 -7.17 23.38 41.85
CA ASP A 472 -6.00 24.28 41.87
C ASP A 472 -5.19 24.29 40.57
N LEU A 473 -5.39 23.31 39.70
CA LEU A 473 -4.71 23.22 38.40
C LEU A 473 -5.37 24.06 37.32
N LYS A 474 -6.62 24.48 37.50
CA LYS A 474 -7.41 25.17 36.47
C LYS A 474 -6.68 26.41 35.93
N ASN A 475 -6.22 27.29 36.79
CA ASN A 475 -5.50 28.51 36.40
C ASN A 475 -4.21 28.22 35.63
N LYS A 476 -3.49 27.13 36.02
CA LYS A 476 -2.27 26.73 35.31
C LYS A 476 -2.57 26.23 33.90
N PHE A 477 -3.64 25.45 33.73
CA PHE A 477 -4.07 24.99 32.40
C PHE A 477 -4.54 26.15 31.52
N GLU A 478 -5.23 27.14 32.09
CA GLU A 478 -5.65 28.33 31.33
C GLU A 478 -4.44 29.17 30.88
N GLN A 479 -3.39 29.27 31.69
CA GLN A 479 -2.12 29.91 31.31
C GLN A 479 -1.44 29.16 30.14
N VAL A 480 -1.29 27.83 30.26
CA VAL A 480 -0.70 27.00 29.20
C VAL A 480 -1.52 27.13 27.92
N GLU A 481 -2.86 27.11 27.99
CA GLU A 481 -3.74 27.23 26.82
C GLU A 481 -3.59 28.59 26.12
N ALA A 482 -3.40 29.69 26.91
CA ALA A 482 -3.17 31.03 26.37
C ALA A 482 -1.79 31.17 25.68
N GLU A 483 -0.79 30.42 26.16
CA GLU A 483 0.55 30.38 25.55
C GLU A 483 0.61 29.51 24.28
N LEU A 484 -0.30 28.53 24.13
CA LEU A 484 -0.38 27.67 22.97
C LEU A 484 -0.95 28.43 21.78
N LYS A 485 -0.07 29.01 20.95
CA LYS A 485 -0.43 29.59 19.66
C LYS A 485 -0.62 28.47 18.65
N ASP A 486 -1.87 28.12 18.38
CA ASP A 486 -2.25 27.02 17.47
C ASP A 486 -3.24 27.57 16.41
N ASP A 487 -2.89 28.73 15.85
CA ASP A 487 -3.59 29.32 14.70
C ASP A 487 -2.91 28.95 13.37
N THR A 488 -3.62 29.15 12.28
CA THR A 488 -3.13 28.76 10.95
C THR A 488 -1.80 29.42 10.58
N GLN A 489 -1.60 30.72 10.90
CA GLN A 489 -0.38 31.45 10.53
C GLN A 489 0.83 30.95 11.35
N THR A 490 0.66 30.76 12.65
CA THR A 490 1.71 30.18 13.51
C THR A 490 2.09 28.77 13.05
N ASN A 491 1.11 27.96 12.66
CA ASN A 491 1.37 26.60 12.17
C ASN A 491 2.05 26.60 10.79
N LEU A 492 1.73 27.56 9.90
CA LEU A 492 2.44 27.73 8.62
C LEU A 492 3.94 28.01 8.86
N GLU A 493 4.29 28.87 9.82
CA GLU A 493 5.70 29.13 10.14
C GLU A 493 6.36 27.91 10.82
N THR A 494 5.68 27.27 11.76
CA THR A 494 6.21 26.12 12.50
C THR A 494 6.52 24.93 11.57
N TYR A 495 5.65 24.66 10.63
CA TYR A 495 5.75 23.53 9.70
C TYR A 495 6.18 23.93 8.29
N ARG A 496 6.79 25.10 8.14
CA ARG A 496 7.14 25.72 6.85
C ARG A 496 7.86 24.76 5.92
N THR A 497 8.89 24.08 6.40
CA THR A 497 9.68 23.15 5.57
C THR A 497 8.82 22.07 4.92
N GLN A 498 7.94 21.46 5.68
CA GLN A 498 7.07 20.38 5.21
C GLN A 498 5.96 20.91 4.28
N VAL A 499 5.43 22.11 4.57
CA VAL A 499 4.44 22.76 3.69
C VAL A 499 5.08 23.13 2.35
N VAL A 500 6.29 23.70 2.36
CA VAL A 500 7.07 24.00 1.14
C VAL A 500 7.31 22.74 0.32
N GLU A 501 7.71 21.64 0.96
CA GLU A 501 7.91 20.36 0.29
C GLU A 501 6.62 19.84 -0.35
N THR A 502 5.48 19.95 0.36
CA THR A 502 4.19 19.51 -0.18
C THR A 502 3.76 20.36 -1.38
N ILE A 503 4.00 21.69 -1.34
CA ILE A 503 3.73 22.59 -2.48
C ILE A 503 4.67 22.27 -3.65
N ASN A 504 5.95 22.05 -3.39
CA ASN A 504 6.92 21.67 -4.42
C ASN A 504 6.49 20.39 -5.14
N ASN A 505 6.06 19.38 -4.37
CA ASN A 505 5.59 18.10 -4.93
C ASN A 505 4.36 18.29 -5.83
N ASP A 506 3.40 19.15 -5.46
CA ASP A 506 2.24 19.46 -6.30
C ASP A 506 2.67 20.16 -7.60
N ILE A 507 3.56 21.14 -7.54
CA ILE A 507 4.02 21.85 -8.73
C ILE A 507 4.85 20.93 -9.62
N VAL A 508 5.75 20.12 -9.04
CA VAL A 508 6.56 19.14 -9.78
C VAL A 508 5.65 18.09 -10.45
N MET A 509 4.58 17.63 -9.78
CA MET A 509 3.60 16.71 -10.37
C MET A 509 3.01 17.24 -11.67
N ARG A 510 2.74 18.55 -11.76
CA ARG A 510 2.19 19.21 -12.96
C ARG A 510 3.15 19.25 -14.13
N HIS A 511 4.46 19.12 -13.90
CA HIS A 511 5.51 19.17 -14.91
C HIS A 511 6.13 17.81 -15.23
N GLY A 512 6.26 16.93 -14.24
CA GLY A 512 7.01 15.68 -14.33
C GLY A 512 6.19 14.44 -13.98
N TYR A 513 4.90 14.57 -13.74
CA TYR A 513 4.02 13.47 -13.28
C TYR A 513 4.56 12.80 -12.00
N GLN A 514 4.10 11.60 -11.69
CA GLN A 514 4.57 10.84 -10.54
C GLN A 514 6.08 10.57 -10.57
N ALA A 515 6.61 10.28 -11.75
CA ALA A 515 8.05 10.04 -11.93
C ALA A 515 8.88 11.27 -11.53
N GLY A 516 8.42 12.46 -11.88
CA GLY A 516 9.08 13.72 -11.49
C GLY A 516 9.05 13.95 -9.98
N VAL A 517 7.95 13.67 -9.31
CA VAL A 517 7.87 13.80 -7.84
C VAL A 517 8.85 12.85 -7.16
N ILE A 518 8.93 11.59 -7.62
CA ILE A 518 9.91 10.62 -7.10
C ILE A 518 11.33 11.17 -7.33
N GLU A 519 11.66 11.60 -8.54
CA GLU A 519 12.98 12.14 -8.86
C GLU A 519 13.34 13.36 -8.00
N HIS A 520 12.38 14.25 -7.77
CA HIS A 520 12.55 15.44 -6.94
C HIS A 520 12.90 15.08 -5.49
N SER A 521 12.19 14.12 -4.91
CA SER A 521 12.37 13.72 -3.52
C SER A 521 13.74 13.08 -3.23
N LEU A 522 14.39 12.47 -4.22
CA LEU A 522 15.64 11.72 -4.03
C LEU A 522 16.79 12.58 -3.47
N SER A 523 16.85 13.87 -3.80
CA SER A 523 17.94 14.76 -3.38
C SER A 523 17.95 15.03 -1.87
N GLY A 524 16.77 15.04 -1.24
CA GLY A 524 16.55 15.26 0.20
C GLY A 524 16.55 13.98 1.04
N ASP A 525 16.34 12.84 0.42
CA ASP A 525 16.04 11.57 1.06
C ASP A 525 17.22 11.00 1.87
N LYS A 526 17.03 10.87 3.19
CA LYS A 526 18.07 10.40 4.13
C LYS A 526 18.41 8.93 3.91
N GLU A 527 17.42 8.12 3.60
CA GLU A 527 17.59 6.68 3.41
C GLU A 527 18.28 6.38 2.10
N VAL A 528 17.96 7.14 1.04
CA VAL A 528 18.70 7.08 -0.24
C VAL A 528 20.15 7.50 -0.06
N LYS A 529 20.41 8.58 0.68
CA LYS A 529 21.80 8.99 1.01
C LYS A 529 22.54 7.89 1.75
N LYS A 530 21.88 7.27 2.76
CA LYS A 530 22.47 6.14 3.51
C LYS A 530 22.73 4.93 2.64
N ALA A 531 21.83 4.63 1.70
CA ALA A 531 22.02 3.56 0.73
C ALA A 531 23.21 3.82 -0.20
N VAL A 532 23.38 5.05 -0.67
CA VAL A 532 24.53 5.46 -1.49
C VAL A 532 25.84 5.33 -0.71
N GLU A 533 25.88 5.75 0.58
CA GLU A 533 27.06 5.58 1.44
C GLU A 533 27.45 4.10 1.57
N VAL A 534 26.49 3.24 1.88
CA VAL A 534 26.72 1.79 2.06
C VAL A 534 27.20 1.13 0.76
N LEU A 535 26.59 1.48 -0.38
CA LEU A 535 26.99 0.96 -1.70
C LEU A 535 28.34 1.51 -2.17
N GLY A 536 28.72 2.69 -1.70
CA GLY A 536 30.03 3.33 -1.97
C GLY A 536 31.18 2.80 -1.11
N ASP A 537 30.88 2.03 -0.05
CA ASP A 537 31.87 1.43 0.87
C ASP A 537 31.76 -0.10 0.86
N PRO A 538 32.58 -0.80 0.02
CA PRO A 538 32.57 -2.26 -0.05
C PRO A 538 32.92 -2.95 1.27
N ALA A 539 33.69 -2.30 2.15
CA ALA A 539 34.06 -2.89 3.45
C ALA A 539 32.88 -2.86 4.40
N GLU A 540 32.15 -1.75 4.46
CA GLU A 540 30.93 -1.61 5.26
C GLU A 540 29.81 -2.52 4.74
N TYR A 541 29.62 -2.59 3.42
CA TYR A 541 28.66 -3.52 2.80
C TYR A 541 28.96 -4.98 3.17
N ALA A 542 30.21 -5.38 3.05
CA ALA A 542 30.65 -6.73 3.41
C ALA A 542 30.54 -7.01 4.92
N ARG A 543 30.79 -6.01 5.78
CA ARG A 543 30.64 -6.12 7.25
C ARG A 543 29.19 -6.40 7.62
N ILE A 544 28.22 -5.78 6.94
CA ILE A 544 26.80 -5.95 7.22
C ILE A 544 26.28 -7.29 6.68
N THR A 545 26.71 -7.70 5.49
CA THR A 545 26.20 -8.91 4.81
C THR A 545 26.95 -10.20 5.17
N ARG A 546 28.06 -10.14 5.93
CA ARG A 546 28.81 -11.30 6.38
C ARG A 546 28.61 -11.53 7.87
N GLU A 547 28.91 -12.73 8.33
CA GLU A 547 28.85 -13.14 9.73
C GLU A 547 29.58 -12.14 10.63
N GLN A 548 28.88 -11.55 11.57
CA GLN A 548 29.52 -10.82 12.67
C GLN A 548 30.17 -11.88 13.56
N ASP A 549 31.49 -11.93 13.54
CA ASP A 549 32.30 -12.77 14.41
C ASP A 549 31.82 -12.55 15.86
N THR A 550 31.14 -13.55 16.43
CA THR A 550 30.58 -13.54 17.79
C THR A 550 31.67 -13.62 18.86
N LYS A 551 32.76 -12.86 18.67
CA LYS A 551 33.80 -12.61 19.67
C LYS A 551 33.80 -11.16 20.11
N ARG A 552 32.75 -10.76 20.82
CA ARG A 552 32.88 -9.76 21.89
C ARG A 552 32.27 -10.37 23.15
N LYS A 553 33.24 -10.70 24.06
CA LYS A 553 33.03 -11.13 25.44
C LYS A 553 32.23 -10.10 26.22
#